data_8555605a14254645cce26262f0fa83ff
#
_entry.id   8555605a14254645cce26262f0fa83ff
#
_cell.length_a   1.000
_cell.length_b   1.000
_cell.length_c   1.000
_cell.angle_alpha   90.00
_cell.angle_beta   90.00
_cell.angle_gamma   90.00
#
_symmetry.space_group_name_H-M   'P 1'
#
loop_
_entity.id
_entity.type
_entity.pdbx_description
1 polymer ?
#
loop_
_entity_poly.entity_id
_entity_poly.type
_entity_poly.pdbx_seq_one_letter_code
_entity_poly.pdbx_strand_id
1 'polypeptide(L)'
;MRWQSTVEVAEIVFGLFGDCATEALSLDQIYSDFLCSGEPDVVLKACYNGLPPIPLRDEDRIFDSQMVWSLYRVDGRTVFALRSPVFGPQPYRIAVFDEDFRHGEVYNALPETPESRLCNPLEYPLSEVLMVCLLARGRGLHVHACGIEDNGRGYLFAGNSTHGKTTMARLWRGEGRILNDDRIVLRARDGRIWMYGTPWHGECDSVSPDGVPLEHIFFLRHAEADGLSRVTGTRAAAMLLARSFPPLWDADGMAFTLDFCDRVVGAVTC
;
A
#
# COMPACT_ATOMS: atom_id res chain seq x y z
N MET A 1 -0.68 -24.58 -10.16
CA MET A 1 -1.16 -24.27 -8.79
C MET A 1 -2.49 -23.55 -8.95
N ARG A 2 -3.53 -23.82 -8.17
CA ARG A 2 -4.82 -23.14 -8.32
C ARG A 2 -4.92 -22.10 -7.20
N TRP A 3 -5.06 -20.85 -7.57
CA TRP A 3 -5.28 -19.74 -6.61
C TRP A 3 -6.65 -19.89 -5.97
N GLN A 4 -6.75 -19.59 -4.69
CA GLN A 4 -8.04 -19.51 -3.99
C GLN A 4 -8.67 -18.14 -4.19
N SER A 5 -7.83 -17.09 -4.32
CA SER A 5 -8.24 -15.72 -4.65
C SER A 5 -7.13 -14.99 -5.39
N THR A 6 -7.50 -14.05 -6.25
CA THR A 6 -6.58 -13.08 -6.86
C THR A 6 -7.11 -11.68 -6.64
N VAL A 7 -6.21 -10.78 -6.25
CA VAL A 7 -6.50 -9.37 -5.94
C VAL A 7 -5.57 -8.51 -6.76
N GLU A 8 -6.10 -7.49 -7.42
CA GLU A 8 -5.31 -6.50 -8.16
C GLU A 8 -5.38 -5.14 -7.47
N VAL A 9 -4.23 -4.56 -7.16
CA VAL A 9 -4.12 -3.19 -6.65
C VAL A 9 -3.13 -2.44 -7.51
N ALA A 10 -3.60 -1.40 -8.18
CA ALA A 10 -2.77 -0.55 -9.04
C ALA A 10 -1.96 -1.36 -10.07
N GLU A 11 -2.59 -2.29 -10.80
CA GLU A 11 -1.98 -3.19 -11.78
C GLU A 11 -0.86 -4.09 -11.21
N ILE A 12 -0.93 -4.42 -9.94
CA ILE A 12 -0.11 -5.45 -9.30
C ILE A 12 -1.06 -6.55 -8.81
N VAL A 13 -0.91 -7.76 -9.34
CA VAL A 13 -1.78 -8.89 -9.06
C VAL A 13 -1.17 -9.79 -7.98
N PHE A 14 -1.91 -10.00 -6.91
CA PHE A 14 -1.58 -10.91 -5.82
C PHE A 14 -2.37 -12.21 -5.97
N GLY A 15 -1.69 -13.33 -6.09
CA GLY A 15 -2.29 -14.67 -6.05
C GLY A 15 -2.20 -15.25 -4.65
N LEU A 16 -3.33 -15.62 -4.07
CA LEU A 16 -3.43 -16.05 -2.67
C LEU A 16 -3.83 -17.51 -2.59
N PHE A 17 -3.18 -18.29 -1.74
CA PHE A 17 -3.56 -19.67 -1.45
C PHE A 17 -3.16 -20.09 -0.03
N GLY A 18 -3.86 -21.07 0.53
CA GLY A 18 -3.51 -21.67 1.83
C GLY A 18 -2.79 -23.00 1.67
N ASP A 19 -2.07 -23.42 2.69
CA ASP A 19 -1.40 -24.71 2.75
C ASP A 19 -2.35 -25.86 3.14
N CYS A 20 -3.57 -25.56 3.56
CA CYS A 20 -4.60 -26.53 3.88
C CYS A 20 -5.81 -26.42 2.94
N ALA A 21 -6.18 -27.55 2.31
CA ALA A 21 -7.30 -27.58 1.35
C ALA A 21 -8.69 -27.39 2.01
N THR A 22 -8.77 -27.52 3.34
CA THR A 22 -10.02 -27.44 4.12
C THR A 22 -10.24 -26.08 4.76
N GLU A 23 -9.22 -25.19 4.74
CA GLU A 23 -9.30 -23.86 5.33
C GLU A 23 -9.46 -22.82 4.23
N ALA A 24 -10.57 -22.09 4.27
CA ALA A 24 -10.81 -21.00 3.34
C ALA A 24 -9.96 -19.79 3.70
N LEU A 25 -9.26 -19.20 2.72
CA LEU A 25 -8.75 -17.85 2.86
C LEU A 25 -9.93 -16.92 3.09
N SER A 26 -9.82 -16.07 4.10
CA SER A 26 -10.75 -14.96 4.30
C SER A 26 -10.05 -13.68 3.89
N LEU A 27 -10.56 -13.01 2.89
CA LEU A 27 -10.17 -11.64 2.58
C LEU A 27 -11.12 -10.68 3.28
N ASP A 28 -10.59 -9.59 3.79
CA ASP A 28 -11.39 -8.51 4.33
C ASP A 28 -12.29 -7.93 3.23
N GLN A 29 -13.47 -7.48 3.60
CA GLN A 29 -14.45 -6.91 2.66
C GLN A 29 -13.89 -5.76 1.83
N ILE A 30 -12.86 -5.04 2.34
CA ILE A 30 -12.19 -3.96 1.62
C ILE A 30 -11.58 -4.40 0.28
N TYR A 31 -11.32 -5.70 0.08
CA TYR A 31 -10.78 -6.25 -1.16
C TYR A 31 -11.85 -6.69 -2.17
N SER A 32 -13.14 -6.60 -1.84
CA SER A 32 -14.22 -7.12 -2.70
C SER A 32 -14.20 -6.55 -4.11
N ASP A 33 -13.97 -5.24 -4.25
CA ASP A 33 -13.93 -4.55 -5.53
C ASP A 33 -12.60 -4.72 -6.28
N PHE A 34 -11.59 -5.28 -5.60
CA PHE A 34 -10.24 -5.51 -6.13
C PHE A 34 -10.01 -6.96 -6.58
N LEU A 35 -11.03 -7.83 -6.50
CA LEU A 35 -10.92 -9.20 -6.98
C LEU A 35 -10.77 -9.23 -8.51
N CYS A 36 -9.84 -10.05 -8.98
CA CYS A 36 -9.55 -10.17 -10.41
C CYS A 36 -9.33 -11.63 -10.83
N SER A 37 -9.04 -11.86 -12.12
CA SER A 37 -8.68 -13.16 -12.68
C SER A 37 -7.33 -13.15 -13.41
N GLY A 38 -6.46 -12.17 -13.08
CA GLY A 38 -5.14 -12.00 -13.69
C GLY A 38 -4.12 -13.06 -13.24
N GLU A 39 -3.05 -13.21 -14.00
CA GLU A 39 -1.87 -13.97 -13.58
C GLU A 39 -1.11 -13.18 -12.50
N PRO A 40 -0.75 -13.81 -11.37
CA PRO A 40 -0.11 -13.11 -10.27
C PRO A 40 1.31 -12.61 -10.56
N ASP A 41 1.57 -11.36 -10.21
CA ASP A 41 2.93 -10.80 -10.05
C ASP A 41 3.57 -11.27 -8.75
N VAL A 42 2.76 -11.44 -7.70
CA VAL A 42 3.16 -11.81 -6.35
C VAL A 42 2.30 -12.96 -5.87
N VAL A 43 2.93 -14.00 -5.36
CA VAL A 43 2.27 -15.19 -4.82
C VAL A 43 2.41 -15.22 -3.31
N LEU A 44 1.29 -15.27 -2.60
CA LEU A 44 1.24 -15.34 -1.14
C LEU A 44 0.62 -16.64 -0.67
N LYS A 45 1.39 -17.39 0.11
CA LYS A 45 0.94 -18.60 0.78
C LYS A 45 0.62 -18.30 2.24
N ALA A 46 -0.64 -18.51 2.63
CA ALA A 46 -1.02 -18.50 4.04
C ALA A 46 -0.64 -19.83 4.70
N CYS A 47 0.10 -19.74 5.81
CA CYS A 47 0.60 -20.89 6.57
C CYS A 47 -0.07 -20.91 7.96
N TYR A 48 -0.74 -22.03 8.27
CA TYR A 48 -1.57 -22.16 9.48
C TYR A 48 -0.87 -22.92 10.63
N ASN A 49 0.36 -23.39 10.42
CA ASN A 49 1.06 -24.27 11.36
C ASN A 49 1.95 -23.53 12.37
N GLY A 50 1.56 -22.30 12.76
CA GLY A 50 2.35 -21.47 13.68
C GLY A 50 3.47 -20.70 12.99
N LEU A 51 4.31 -20.03 13.79
CA LEU A 51 5.43 -19.25 13.26
C LEU A 51 6.59 -20.13 12.77
N PRO A 52 7.31 -19.70 11.72
CA PRO A 52 8.47 -20.43 11.24
C PRO A 52 9.63 -20.33 12.26
N PRO A 53 10.53 -21.29 12.31
CA PRO A 53 11.70 -21.27 13.20
C PRO A 53 12.82 -20.36 12.65
N ILE A 54 12.47 -19.11 12.34
CA ILE A 54 13.42 -18.11 11.84
C ILE A 54 13.92 -17.27 13.03
N PRO A 55 15.22 -17.25 13.32
CA PRO A 55 15.76 -16.42 14.37
C PRO A 55 15.69 -14.94 13.98
N LEU A 56 14.92 -14.15 14.71
CA LEU A 56 14.85 -12.69 14.53
C LEU A 56 15.86 -12.03 15.47
N ARG A 57 17.10 -11.87 15.01
CA ARG A 57 18.16 -11.25 15.78
C ARG A 57 18.19 -9.73 15.55
N ASP A 58 18.66 -8.97 16.55
CA ASP A 58 18.78 -7.52 16.40
C ASP A 58 19.79 -7.12 15.30
N GLU A 59 20.82 -7.93 15.09
CA GLU A 59 21.83 -7.74 14.03
C GLU A 59 21.27 -7.89 12.61
N ASP A 60 20.21 -8.67 12.43
CA ASP A 60 19.53 -8.90 11.15
C ASP A 60 18.42 -7.88 10.88
N ARG A 61 18.10 -7.04 11.86
CA ARG A 61 17.03 -6.05 11.76
C ARG A 61 17.49 -4.84 10.97
N ILE A 62 16.80 -4.57 9.85
CA ILE A 62 17.09 -3.44 8.96
C ILE A 62 16.15 -2.24 9.19
N PHE A 63 14.98 -2.47 9.80
CA PHE A 63 14.04 -1.41 10.13
C PHE A 63 13.13 -1.81 11.30
N ASP A 64 12.76 -0.83 12.11
CA ASP A 64 11.76 -0.98 13.17
C ASP A 64 10.82 0.23 13.15
N SER A 65 9.52 -0.02 12.94
CA SER A 65 8.51 1.04 13.00
C SER A 65 8.31 1.61 14.41
N GLN A 66 8.90 0.97 15.42
CA GLN A 66 8.70 1.24 16.85
C GLN A 66 7.23 1.06 17.31
N MET A 67 6.40 0.48 16.47
CA MET A 67 4.98 0.27 16.74
C MET A 67 4.58 -1.18 16.46
N VAL A 68 4.13 -1.46 15.23
CA VAL A 68 3.43 -2.71 14.93
C VAL A 68 4.20 -3.67 14.02
N TRP A 69 5.33 -3.25 13.43
CA TRP A 69 6.12 -4.13 12.57
C TRP A 69 7.61 -3.79 12.55
N SER A 70 8.41 -4.80 12.26
CA SER A 70 9.85 -4.68 12.02
C SER A 70 10.24 -5.50 10.81
N LEU A 71 11.35 -5.10 10.16
CA LEU A 71 11.89 -5.72 8.97
C LEU A 71 13.27 -6.29 9.23
N TYR A 72 13.50 -7.50 8.76
CA TYR A 72 14.76 -8.22 8.91
C TYR A 72 15.26 -8.74 7.57
N ARG A 73 16.58 -8.93 7.46
CA ARG A 73 17.21 -9.64 6.36
C ARG A 73 17.84 -10.91 6.91
N VAL A 74 17.28 -12.07 6.60
CA VAL A 74 17.74 -13.37 7.10
C VAL A 74 17.98 -14.31 5.91
N ASP A 75 19.21 -14.79 5.76
CA ASP A 75 19.61 -15.69 4.67
C ASP A 75 19.17 -15.22 3.27
N GLY A 76 19.35 -13.92 2.97
CA GLY A 76 18.95 -13.31 1.70
C GLY A 76 17.45 -13.05 1.54
N ARG A 77 16.62 -13.51 2.49
CA ARG A 77 15.17 -13.28 2.48
C ARG A 77 14.77 -12.05 3.27
N THR A 78 13.68 -11.43 2.86
CA THR A 78 13.06 -10.31 3.59
C THR A 78 12.00 -10.87 4.54
N VAL A 79 12.11 -10.54 5.83
CA VAL A 79 11.20 -11.06 6.87
C VAL A 79 10.53 -9.90 7.58
N PHE A 80 9.20 -9.86 7.50
CA PHE A 80 8.37 -8.93 8.28
C PHE A 80 7.91 -9.64 9.55
N ALA A 81 8.11 -9.00 10.69
CA ALA A 81 7.58 -9.43 11.97
C ALA A 81 6.54 -8.43 12.45
N LEU A 82 5.28 -8.86 12.56
CA LEU A 82 4.17 -8.03 12.98
C LEU A 82 3.85 -8.30 14.45
N ARG A 83 3.67 -7.23 15.21
CA ARG A 83 3.38 -7.26 16.64
C ARG A 83 2.11 -6.48 16.95
N SER A 84 1.46 -6.86 18.02
CA SER A 84 0.32 -6.11 18.57
C SER A 84 0.38 -6.16 20.08
N PRO A 85 0.16 -5.05 20.79
CA PRO A 85 0.08 -5.06 22.26
C PRO A 85 -0.97 -6.03 22.82
N VAL A 86 -1.99 -6.34 22.03
CA VAL A 86 -3.06 -7.28 22.41
C VAL A 86 -2.55 -8.71 22.53
N PHE A 87 -1.55 -9.10 21.72
CA PHE A 87 -1.00 -10.47 21.67
C PHE A 87 0.31 -10.61 22.44
N GLY A 88 0.80 -9.53 23.11
CA GLY A 88 2.04 -9.54 23.86
C GLY A 88 3.27 -9.15 23.04
N PRO A 89 4.49 -9.33 23.59
CA PRO A 89 5.73 -8.81 22.98
C PRO A 89 6.23 -9.61 21.78
N GLN A 90 5.77 -10.85 21.62
CA GLN A 90 6.19 -11.70 20.50
C GLN A 90 5.42 -11.35 19.23
N PRO A 91 6.01 -11.55 18.06
CA PRO A 91 5.27 -11.41 16.81
C PRO A 91 4.06 -12.37 16.78
N TYR A 92 2.91 -11.87 16.41
CA TYR A 92 1.75 -12.70 16.14
C TYR A 92 1.71 -13.19 14.68
N ARG A 93 2.47 -12.52 13.81
CA ARG A 93 2.58 -12.86 12.39
C ARG A 93 4.01 -12.65 11.90
N ILE A 94 4.51 -13.56 11.08
CA ILE A 94 5.75 -13.44 10.34
C ILE A 94 5.45 -13.66 8.86
N ALA A 95 5.92 -12.76 8.01
CA ALA A 95 5.86 -12.94 6.57
C ALA A 95 7.28 -12.99 5.99
N VAL A 96 7.55 -13.99 5.17
CA VAL A 96 8.87 -14.27 4.59
C VAL A 96 8.78 -14.18 3.09
N PHE A 97 9.59 -13.32 2.49
CA PHE A 97 9.62 -13.11 1.05
C PHE A 97 10.98 -13.46 0.46
N ASP A 98 10.96 -13.89 -0.81
CA ASP A 98 12.15 -13.91 -1.64
C ASP A 98 12.68 -12.49 -1.90
N GLU A 99 13.86 -12.39 -2.51
CA GLU A 99 14.54 -11.12 -2.77
C GLU A 99 13.70 -10.19 -3.66
N ASP A 100 12.96 -10.77 -4.61
CA ASP A 100 12.17 -10.02 -5.61
C ASP A 100 10.73 -9.77 -5.19
N PHE A 101 10.30 -10.22 -4.01
CA PHE A 101 8.91 -10.19 -3.52
C PHE A 101 7.91 -10.90 -4.44
N ARG A 102 8.37 -11.88 -5.22
CA ARG A 102 7.50 -12.68 -6.07
C ARG A 102 6.77 -13.78 -5.30
N HIS A 103 7.40 -14.30 -4.25
CA HIS A 103 6.83 -15.36 -3.43
C HIS A 103 6.95 -14.97 -1.96
N GLY A 104 5.85 -15.09 -1.25
CA GLY A 104 5.77 -14.84 0.18
C GLY A 104 5.02 -15.94 0.92
N GLU A 105 5.48 -16.28 2.11
CA GLU A 105 4.80 -17.15 3.06
C GLU A 105 4.41 -16.35 4.28
N VAL A 106 3.12 -16.34 4.63
CA VAL A 106 2.56 -15.58 5.76
C VAL A 106 2.12 -16.54 6.84
N TYR A 107 2.80 -16.51 7.98
CA TYR A 107 2.62 -17.39 9.13
C TYR A 107 1.93 -16.66 10.26
N ASN A 108 0.94 -17.29 10.90
CA ASN A 108 0.22 -16.78 12.05
C ASN A 108 0.45 -17.62 13.29
N ALA A 109 0.68 -16.94 14.44
CA ALA A 109 0.80 -17.56 15.78
C ALA A 109 -0.48 -17.41 16.60
N LEU A 110 -1.59 -17.01 16.00
CA LEU A 110 -2.84 -16.80 16.73
C LEU A 110 -3.37 -18.14 17.26
N PRO A 111 -3.99 -18.14 18.48
CA PRO A 111 -4.60 -19.34 19.02
C PRO A 111 -5.69 -19.87 18.09
N GLU A 112 -5.88 -21.19 18.07
CA GLU A 112 -6.90 -21.86 17.26
C GLU A 112 -8.32 -21.52 17.75
N THR A 113 -8.80 -20.32 17.46
CA THR A 113 -10.24 -20.04 17.51
C THR A 113 -10.86 -20.24 16.13
N PRO A 114 -12.16 -20.49 16.00
CA PRO A 114 -12.80 -20.59 14.69
C PRO A 114 -12.54 -19.37 13.80
N GLU A 115 -12.44 -18.18 14.40
CA GLU A 115 -12.15 -16.94 13.68
C GLU A 115 -10.66 -16.80 13.32
N SER A 116 -9.74 -17.35 14.11
CA SER A 116 -8.29 -17.30 13.84
C SER A 116 -7.81 -18.28 12.76
N ARG A 117 -8.68 -19.23 12.37
CA ARG A 117 -8.42 -20.14 11.24
C ARG A 117 -8.51 -19.45 9.89
N LEU A 118 -9.05 -18.23 9.86
CA LEU A 118 -9.16 -17.42 8.66
C LEU A 118 -7.96 -16.48 8.60
N CYS A 119 -6.92 -16.86 7.87
CA CYS A 119 -5.76 -16.00 7.63
C CYS A 119 -6.02 -15.13 6.39
N ASN A 120 -6.04 -13.81 6.58
CA ASN A 120 -5.91 -12.89 5.47
C ASN A 120 -4.42 -12.55 5.28
N PRO A 121 -3.75 -13.08 4.22
CA PRO A 121 -2.33 -12.79 3.99
C PRO A 121 -2.07 -11.33 3.60
N LEU A 122 -3.13 -10.58 3.23
CA LEU A 122 -3.07 -9.14 2.90
C LEU A 122 -3.60 -8.25 4.04
N GLU A 123 -3.67 -8.76 5.27
CA GLU A 123 -4.09 -7.95 6.41
C GLU A 123 -3.11 -6.81 6.71
N TYR A 124 -3.66 -5.65 7.05
CA TYR A 124 -2.88 -4.50 7.51
C TYR A 124 -1.99 -4.84 8.73
N PRO A 125 -0.75 -4.35 8.84
CA PRO A 125 -0.07 -3.42 7.94
C PRO A 125 0.73 -4.09 6.82
N LEU A 126 0.77 -5.43 6.75
CA LEU A 126 1.63 -6.15 5.80
C LEU A 126 1.36 -5.76 4.35
N SER A 127 0.09 -5.67 3.96
CA SER A 127 -0.28 -5.33 2.58
C SER A 127 0.22 -3.96 2.14
N GLU A 128 0.10 -2.93 3.00
CA GLU A 128 0.59 -1.58 2.67
C GLU A 128 2.12 -1.55 2.59
N VAL A 129 2.83 -2.18 3.56
CA VAL A 129 4.30 -2.20 3.56
C VAL A 129 4.84 -3.00 2.37
N LEU A 130 4.20 -4.12 2.05
CA LEU A 130 4.54 -4.91 0.85
C LEU A 130 4.36 -4.08 -0.42
N MET A 131 3.26 -3.32 -0.54
CA MET A 131 3.03 -2.41 -1.66
C MET A 131 4.13 -1.34 -1.76
N VAL A 132 4.58 -0.76 -0.65
CA VAL A 132 5.71 0.18 -0.63
C VAL A 132 6.98 -0.48 -1.20
N CYS A 133 7.30 -1.71 -0.76
CA CYS A 133 8.46 -2.46 -1.26
C CYS A 133 8.37 -2.74 -2.77
N LEU A 134 7.18 -3.10 -3.26
CA LEU A 134 6.96 -3.40 -4.68
C LEU A 134 7.05 -2.15 -5.55
N LEU A 135 6.43 -1.05 -5.12
CA LEU A 135 6.41 0.22 -5.85
C LEU A 135 7.80 0.84 -5.94
N ALA A 136 8.59 0.78 -4.88
CA ALA A 136 9.95 1.29 -4.81
C ALA A 136 10.93 0.60 -5.79
N ARG A 137 10.56 -0.56 -6.33
CA ARG A 137 11.33 -1.29 -7.36
C ARG A 137 11.03 -0.82 -8.78
N GLY A 138 10.90 0.48 -8.99
CA GLY A 138 10.67 1.08 -10.30
C GLY A 138 9.21 1.11 -10.75
N ARG A 139 8.26 0.72 -9.89
CA ARG A 139 6.86 0.56 -10.28
C ARG A 139 5.99 1.77 -9.98
N GLY A 140 6.34 2.61 -9.00
CA GLY A 140 5.52 3.77 -8.64
C GLY A 140 5.73 4.30 -7.22
N LEU A 141 4.71 4.97 -6.70
CA LEU A 141 4.74 5.66 -5.41
C LEU A 141 3.41 5.50 -4.68
N HIS A 142 3.45 5.18 -3.39
CA HIS A 142 2.28 5.18 -2.50
C HIS A 142 2.17 6.53 -1.79
N VAL A 143 1.00 7.18 -1.86
CA VAL A 143 0.79 8.57 -1.42
C VAL A 143 -0.40 8.67 -0.46
N HIS A 144 -0.23 9.46 0.60
CA HIS A 144 -1.29 9.84 1.54
C HIS A 144 -2.12 10.98 0.95
N ALA A 145 -3.14 10.63 0.18
CA ALA A 145 -3.94 11.57 -0.60
C ALA A 145 -5.35 11.05 -0.84
N CYS A 146 -6.26 11.99 -1.11
CA CYS A 146 -7.55 11.69 -1.73
C CYS A 146 -7.39 11.78 -3.26
N GLY A 147 -7.84 10.75 -3.98
CA GLY A 147 -7.86 10.70 -5.44
C GLY A 147 -9.28 10.76 -5.97
N ILE A 148 -9.53 11.69 -6.89
CA ILE A 148 -10.82 11.91 -7.51
C ILE A 148 -10.69 11.87 -9.03
N GLU A 149 -11.59 11.17 -9.67
CA GLU A 149 -11.74 11.17 -11.12
C GLU A 149 -12.95 12.00 -11.53
N ASP A 150 -12.77 12.93 -12.46
CA ASP A 150 -13.82 13.67 -13.10
C ASP A 150 -13.58 13.73 -14.62
N ASN A 151 -14.54 13.21 -15.40
CA ASN A 151 -14.49 13.18 -16.86
C ASN A 151 -13.19 12.59 -17.44
N GLY A 152 -12.68 11.50 -16.86
CA GLY A 152 -11.46 10.82 -17.29
C GLY A 152 -10.16 11.51 -16.85
N ARG A 153 -10.23 12.52 -15.97
CA ARG A 153 -9.11 13.28 -15.44
C ARG A 153 -8.93 13.02 -13.97
N GLY A 154 -7.69 12.85 -13.55
CA GLY A 154 -7.31 12.59 -12.16
C GLY A 154 -6.92 13.84 -11.40
N TYR A 155 -7.48 14.01 -10.22
CA TYR A 155 -7.20 15.09 -9.28
C TYR A 155 -6.73 14.49 -7.96
N LEU A 156 -5.49 14.76 -7.58
CA LEU A 156 -4.87 14.26 -6.34
C LEU A 156 -4.84 15.36 -5.28
N PHE A 157 -5.52 15.15 -4.16
CA PHE A 157 -5.52 16.05 -3.01
C PHE A 157 -4.62 15.49 -1.92
N ALA A 158 -3.35 15.88 -1.93
CA ALA A 158 -2.32 15.39 -1.01
C ALA A 158 -2.25 16.27 0.24
N GLY A 159 -2.33 15.65 1.43
CA GLY A 159 -2.33 16.38 2.69
C GLY A 159 -2.05 15.45 3.87
N ASN A 160 -1.53 16.02 4.97
CA ASN A 160 -1.38 15.29 6.21
C ASN A 160 -2.75 14.98 6.84
N SER A 161 -2.77 14.20 7.91
CA SER A 161 -4.00 14.02 8.70
C SER A 161 -4.60 15.39 9.07
N THR A 162 -5.92 15.51 9.04
CA THR A 162 -6.69 16.72 9.31
C THR A 162 -6.61 17.84 8.25
N HIS A 163 -5.83 17.72 7.18
CA HIS A 163 -5.73 18.75 6.13
C HIS A 163 -6.93 18.78 5.15
N GLY A 164 -7.99 18.01 5.40
CA GLY A 164 -9.24 18.09 4.65
C GLY A 164 -9.37 17.10 3.48
N LYS A 165 -8.57 16.03 3.40
CA LYS A 165 -8.71 14.98 2.35
C LYS A 165 -10.11 14.37 2.32
N THR A 166 -10.61 13.91 3.47
CA THR A 166 -11.97 13.35 3.60
C THR A 166 -13.05 14.41 3.31
N THR A 167 -12.78 15.67 3.63
CA THR A 167 -13.67 16.78 3.25
C THR A 167 -13.75 16.91 1.74
N MET A 168 -12.62 16.84 1.02
CA MET A 168 -12.61 16.83 -0.45
C MET A 168 -13.39 15.65 -0.99
N ALA A 169 -13.20 14.43 -0.47
CA ALA A 169 -14.00 13.28 -0.89
C ALA A 169 -15.51 13.51 -0.70
N ARG A 170 -15.91 14.12 0.41
CA ARG A 170 -17.32 14.45 0.68
C ARG A 170 -17.88 15.51 -0.26
N LEU A 171 -17.11 16.54 -0.59
CA LEU A 171 -17.52 17.61 -1.52
C LEU A 171 -17.71 17.11 -2.94
N TRP A 172 -16.92 16.13 -3.36
CA TRP A 172 -17.00 15.53 -4.69
C TRP A 172 -18.00 14.37 -4.80
N ARG A 173 -18.66 14.00 -3.69
CA ARG A 173 -19.67 12.93 -3.71
C ARG A 173 -20.84 13.30 -4.61
N GLY A 174 -21.02 12.51 -5.67
CA GLY A 174 -22.06 12.75 -6.69
C GLY A 174 -21.65 13.67 -7.86
N GLU A 175 -20.48 14.31 -7.76
CA GLU A 175 -19.92 15.15 -8.85
C GLU A 175 -18.82 14.40 -9.62
N GLY A 176 -17.99 13.64 -8.91
CA GLY A 176 -16.92 12.82 -9.47
C GLY A 176 -16.82 11.45 -8.81
N ARG A 177 -15.99 10.58 -9.38
CA ARG A 177 -15.71 9.26 -8.79
C ARG A 177 -14.54 9.34 -7.80
N ILE A 178 -14.80 8.95 -6.56
CA ILE A 178 -13.78 8.88 -5.53
C ILE A 178 -13.02 7.56 -5.71
N LEU A 179 -11.72 7.63 -5.98
CA LEU A 179 -10.87 6.45 -6.06
C LEU A 179 -10.47 5.96 -4.67
N ASN A 180 -10.13 6.86 -3.77
CA ASN A 180 -9.86 6.62 -2.35
C ASN A 180 -9.68 7.96 -1.63
N ASP A 181 -9.93 8.05 -0.32
CA ASP A 181 -9.80 9.28 0.46
C ASP A 181 -8.51 9.37 1.28
N ASP A 182 -7.67 8.31 1.29
CA ASP A 182 -6.49 8.25 2.17
C ASP A 182 -5.23 7.67 1.51
N ARG A 183 -5.38 6.66 0.64
CA ARG A 183 -4.28 5.90 0.02
C ARG A 183 -4.42 5.82 -1.49
N ILE A 184 -3.50 6.46 -2.19
CA ILE A 184 -3.44 6.46 -3.66
C ILE A 184 -2.09 5.91 -4.11
N VAL A 185 -2.08 5.14 -5.18
CA VAL A 185 -0.86 4.72 -5.85
C VAL A 185 -0.68 5.54 -7.13
N LEU A 186 0.53 6.08 -7.33
CA LEU A 186 0.93 6.72 -8.58
C LEU A 186 1.86 5.80 -9.36
N ARG A 187 1.63 5.66 -10.67
CA ARG A 187 2.49 4.88 -11.57
C ARG A 187 2.74 5.64 -12.87
N ALA A 188 3.88 5.37 -13.50
CA ALA A 188 4.12 5.80 -14.86
C ALA A 188 3.67 4.71 -15.84
N ARG A 189 2.81 5.09 -16.78
CA ARG A 189 2.28 4.22 -17.83
C ARG A 189 2.11 5.02 -19.12
N ASP A 190 2.54 4.45 -20.24
CA ASP A 190 2.36 5.03 -21.57
C ASP A 190 2.81 6.51 -21.66
N GLY A 191 3.93 6.86 -21.01
CA GLY A 191 4.49 8.21 -20.99
C GLY A 191 3.72 9.22 -20.12
N ARG A 192 2.71 8.78 -19.37
CA ARG A 192 1.90 9.61 -18.47
C ARG A 192 2.00 9.11 -17.03
N ILE A 193 1.63 9.96 -16.09
CA ILE A 193 1.41 9.55 -14.71
C ILE A 193 -0.07 9.17 -14.55
N TRP A 194 -0.29 8.01 -13.95
CA TRP A 194 -1.60 7.50 -13.60
C TRP A 194 -1.74 7.45 -12.09
N MET A 195 -2.94 7.66 -11.59
CA MET A 195 -3.29 7.42 -10.19
C MET A 195 -4.33 6.31 -10.10
N TYR A 196 -4.19 5.47 -9.07
CA TYR A 196 -5.03 4.31 -8.82
C TYR A 196 -5.58 4.37 -7.39
N GLY A 197 -6.83 3.98 -7.24
CA GLY A 197 -7.39 3.71 -5.92
C GLY A 197 -6.81 2.44 -5.30
N THR A 198 -6.97 2.33 -4.01
CA THR A 198 -6.48 1.20 -3.20
C THR A 198 -7.58 0.72 -2.27
N PRO A 199 -7.48 -0.51 -1.72
CA PRO A 199 -8.44 -0.99 -0.72
C PRO A 199 -8.32 -0.29 0.65
N TRP A 200 -7.18 0.37 0.94
CA TRP A 200 -6.90 0.99 2.24
C TRP A 200 -7.48 2.41 2.29
N HIS A 201 -8.70 2.54 2.77
CA HIS A 201 -9.41 3.81 2.87
C HIS A 201 -9.32 4.43 4.28
N GLY A 202 -9.60 5.72 4.37
CA GLY A 202 -9.74 6.46 5.61
C GLY A 202 -11.16 6.37 6.19
N GLU A 203 -11.78 7.51 6.38
CA GLU A 203 -13.16 7.61 6.92
C GLU A 203 -14.25 7.45 5.85
N CYS A 204 -13.87 7.51 4.57
CA CYS A 204 -14.81 7.40 3.46
C CYS A 204 -14.79 5.98 2.90
N ASP A 205 -15.91 5.27 2.97
CA ASP A 205 -16.04 3.89 2.49
C ASP A 205 -15.99 3.76 0.95
N SER A 206 -15.89 4.89 0.23
CA SER A 206 -15.83 4.88 -1.22
C SER A 206 -14.41 4.59 -1.69
N VAL A 207 -14.24 3.46 -2.36
CA VAL A 207 -12.99 3.05 -3.01
C VAL A 207 -13.27 2.61 -4.46
N SER A 208 -12.27 2.64 -5.31
CA SER A 208 -12.35 2.10 -6.67
C SER A 208 -11.01 1.48 -7.05
N PRO A 209 -10.98 0.30 -7.67
CA PRO A 209 -9.76 -0.32 -8.18
C PRO A 209 -9.21 0.37 -9.44
N ASP A 210 -9.99 1.27 -10.03
CA ASP A 210 -9.67 1.89 -11.31
C ASP A 210 -8.46 2.82 -11.24
N GLY A 211 -7.79 2.95 -12.39
CA GLY A 211 -6.75 3.92 -12.63
C GLY A 211 -7.20 5.00 -13.62
N VAL A 212 -6.72 6.24 -13.43
CA VAL A 212 -6.95 7.35 -14.34
C VAL A 212 -5.67 8.18 -14.54
N PRO A 213 -5.49 8.83 -15.70
CA PRO A 213 -4.41 9.77 -15.89
C PRO A 213 -4.46 10.91 -14.88
N LEU A 214 -3.37 11.16 -14.17
CA LEU A 214 -3.24 12.26 -13.23
C LEU A 214 -2.98 13.56 -13.97
N GLU A 215 -3.79 14.59 -13.71
CA GLU A 215 -3.63 15.92 -14.32
C GLU A 215 -3.20 16.98 -13.32
N HIS A 216 -3.73 16.94 -12.09
CA HIS A 216 -3.46 17.95 -11.08
C HIS A 216 -3.15 17.34 -9.72
N ILE A 217 -2.18 17.95 -9.01
CA ILE A 217 -1.89 17.69 -7.61
C ILE A 217 -2.16 18.95 -6.80
N PHE A 218 -3.04 18.84 -5.82
CA PHE A 218 -3.34 19.88 -4.85
C PHE A 218 -2.73 19.52 -3.49
N PHE A 219 -1.79 20.32 -3.03
CA PHE A 219 -1.22 20.16 -1.70
C PHE A 219 -2.08 20.93 -0.68
N LEU A 220 -2.91 20.19 0.05
CA LEU A 220 -3.83 20.77 1.03
C LEU A 220 -3.08 21.32 2.24
N ARG A 221 -3.54 22.47 2.73
CA ARG A 221 -3.09 23.11 3.98
C ARG A 221 -4.18 23.99 4.56
N HIS A 222 -4.17 24.17 5.86
CA HIS A 222 -5.05 25.15 6.51
C HIS A 222 -4.62 26.57 6.15
N ALA A 223 -5.59 27.43 5.91
CA ALA A 223 -5.42 28.86 5.66
C ALA A 223 -6.64 29.63 6.19
N GLU A 224 -6.45 30.93 6.50
CA GLU A 224 -7.55 31.81 6.95
C GLU A 224 -8.52 32.15 5.84
N ALA A 225 -8.08 32.09 4.60
CA ALA A 225 -8.90 32.33 3.41
C ALA A 225 -8.59 31.31 2.33
N ASP A 226 -9.59 31.01 1.52
CA ASP A 226 -9.43 30.13 0.36
C ASP A 226 -8.49 30.76 -0.66
N GLY A 227 -7.59 29.96 -1.18
CA GLY A 227 -6.62 30.41 -2.18
C GLY A 227 -5.92 29.27 -2.87
N LEU A 228 -5.48 29.53 -4.09
CA LEU A 228 -4.71 28.58 -4.91
C LEU A 228 -3.40 29.26 -5.32
N SER A 229 -2.29 28.54 -5.15
CA SER A 229 -0.98 29.01 -5.58
C SER A 229 -0.22 27.90 -6.26
N ARG A 230 0.38 28.20 -7.40
CA ARG A 230 1.18 27.21 -8.14
C ARG A 230 2.46 26.85 -7.40
N VAL A 231 2.77 25.57 -7.35
CA VAL A 231 4.00 25.03 -6.79
C VAL A 231 4.73 24.21 -7.87
N THR A 232 6.03 24.38 -8.03
CA THR A 232 6.80 23.71 -9.09
C THR A 232 8.17 23.26 -8.60
N GLY A 233 8.84 22.43 -9.40
CA GLY A 233 10.23 22.00 -9.19
C GLY A 233 10.46 21.31 -7.84
N THR A 234 11.64 21.48 -7.29
CA THR A 234 12.08 20.81 -6.05
C THR A 234 11.11 21.01 -4.88
N ARG A 235 10.45 22.16 -4.80
CA ARG A 235 9.47 22.41 -3.74
C ARG A 235 8.25 21.49 -3.88
N ALA A 236 7.72 21.32 -5.09
CA ALA A 236 6.60 20.41 -5.33
C ALA A 236 7.00 18.95 -5.08
N ALA A 237 8.19 18.54 -5.54
CA ALA A 237 8.72 17.19 -5.31
C ALA A 237 8.89 16.89 -3.81
N ALA A 238 9.45 17.82 -3.03
CA ALA A 238 9.59 17.69 -1.58
C ALA A 238 8.23 17.61 -0.88
N MET A 239 7.24 18.38 -1.34
CA MET A 239 5.87 18.33 -0.80
C MET A 239 5.18 17.00 -1.11
N LEU A 240 5.40 16.42 -2.29
CA LEU A 240 4.89 15.10 -2.65
C LEU A 240 5.55 14.01 -1.81
N LEU A 241 6.89 14.02 -1.71
CA LEU A 241 7.64 13.08 -0.88
C LEU A 241 7.17 13.08 0.57
N ALA A 242 6.98 14.26 1.16
CA ALA A 242 6.51 14.41 2.55
C ALA A 242 5.08 13.87 2.78
N ARG A 243 4.37 13.51 1.73
CA ARG A 243 3.02 12.93 1.76
C ARG A 243 2.98 11.55 1.11
N SER A 244 4.13 10.94 0.93
CA SER A 244 4.27 9.58 0.42
C SER A 244 4.76 8.64 1.51
N PHE A 245 4.76 7.34 1.21
CA PHE A 245 5.29 6.28 2.05
C PHE A 245 6.60 5.76 1.45
N PRO A 246 7.73 6.45 1.68
CA PRO A 246 9.01 6.04 1.12
C PRO A 246 9.61 4.84 1.87
N PRO A 247 10.36 3.96 1.19
CA PRO A 247 11.03 2.81 1.81
C PRO A 247 12.31 3.26 2.53
N LEU A 248 12.19 3.85 3.72
CA LEU A 248 13.32 4.43 4.49
C LEU A 248 14.45 3.43 4.82
N TRP A 249 14.19 2.14 4.65
CA TRP A 249 15.12 1.02 4.89
C TRP A 249 15.87 0.54 3.64
N ASP A 250 15.56 1.09 2.48
CA ASP A 250 16.07 0.68 1.17
C ASP A 250 16.64 1.90 0.43
N ALA A 251 17.96 1.96 0.30
CA ALA A 251 18.64 3.11 -0.31
C ALA A 251 18.31 3.26 -1.81
N ASP A 252 18.23 2.15 -2.55
CA ASP A 252 17.90 2.15 -3.97
C ASP A 252 16.43 2.51 -4.18
N GLY A 253 15.55 1.97 -3.34
CA GLY A 253 14.13 2.33 -3.32
C GLY A 253 13.91 3.81 -2.99
N MET A 254 14.69 4.38 -2.07
CA MET A 254 14.67 5.81 -1.76
C MET A 254 15.15 6.66 -2.94
N ALA A 255 16.24 6.26 -3.60
CA ALA A 255 16.75 6.97 -4.78
C ALA A 255 15.70 6.99 -5.90
N PHE A 256 15.07 5.83 -6.19
CA PHE A 256 13.96 5.75 -7.14
C PHE A 256 12.78 6.64 -6.71
N THR A 257 12.40 6.61 -5.44
CA THR A 257 11.27 7.41 -4.90
C THR A 257 11.49 8.90 -5.12
N LEU A 258 12.71 9.41 -4.88
CA LEU A 258 13.08 10.81 -5.09
C LEU A 258 12.98 11.20 -6.58
N ASP A 259 13.57 10.38 -7.45
CA ASP A 259 13.52 10.59 -8.91
C ASP A 259 12.06 10.53 -9.42
N PHE A 260 11.29 9.59 -8.92
CA PHE A 260 9.88 9.46 -9.29
C PHE A 260 9.04 10.66 -8.85
N CYS A 261 9.26 11.21 -7.66
CA CYS A 261 8.60 12.44 -7.21
C CYS A 261 8.91 13.61 -8.14
N ASP A 262 10.17 13.79 -8.54
CA ASP A 262 10.55 14.86 -9.48
C ASP A 262 9.90 14.67 -10.85
N ARG A 263 9.89 13.43 -11.36
CA ARG A 263 9.22 13.10 -12.61
C ARG A 263 7.71 13.36 -12.56
N VAL A 264 7.03 13.00 -11.46
CA VAL A 264 5.59 13.24 -11.28
C VAL A 264 5.29 14.73 -11.35
N VAL A 265 5.96 15.56 -10.53
CA VAL A 265 5.67 16.99 -10.48
C VAL A 265 6.14 17.75 -11.73
N GLY A 266 7.05 17.18 -12.52
CA GLY A 266 7.43 17.67 -13.83
C GLY A 266 6.41 17.36 -14.93
N ALA A 267 5.61 16.32 -14.76
CA ALA A 267 4.63 15.85 -15.74
C ALA A 267 3.22 16.41 -15.52
N VAL A 268 2.87 16.86 -14.31
CA VAL A 268 1.52 17.33 -13.95
C VAL A 268 1.55 18.73 -13.33
N THR A 269 0.38 19.38 -13.31
CA THR A 269 0.26 20.71 -12.68
C THR A 269 0.10 20.57 -11.16
N CYS A 270 0.89 21.35 -10.39
CA CYS A 270 0.78 21.39 -8.93
C CYS A 270 0.49 22.81 -8.44
#